data_05d8ae1bd7466c859c4f099bffaac1a9
#
_entry.id   05d8ae1bd7466c859c4f099bffaac1a9
#
_cell.length_a   1.000
_cell.length_b   1.000
_cell.length_c   1.000
_cell.angle_alpha   90.00
_cell.angle_beta   90.00
_cell.angle_gamma   90.00
#
_symmetry.space_group_name_H-M   'P 1'
#
loop_
_entity.id
_entity.type
_entity.pdbx_description
1 polymer ?
#
loop_
_entity_poly.entity_id
_entity_poly.type
_entity_poly.pdbx_seq_one_letter_code
_entity_poly.pdbx_strand_id
1 'polypeptide(L)'
;MLFRSKSKTIAGAGLDVYEHEPEVSAELLAMPNVVLTPHLGSAVRPLRESMAHVVIDNTIALIEGRKPISCLNPQVLRPLF
;
A
#
# COMPACT_ATOMS: atom_id res chain seq x y z
N MET A 1 16.18 -3.55 4.53
CA MET A 1 15.89 -4.96 4.13
C MET A 1 17.04 -5.59 3.36
N LEU A 2 17.48 -5.01 2.27
CA LEU A 2 18.58 -5.53 1.44
C LEU A 2 19.85 -5.87 2.23
N PHE A 3 20.36 -4.91 3.00
CA PHE A 3 21.55 -5.10 3.82
C PHE A 3 21.43 -6.27 4.80
N ARG A 4 20.29 -6.35 5.52
CA ARG A 4 20.09 -7.39 6.53
C ARG A 4 19.96 -8.79 5.93
N SER A 5 19.33 -8.93 4.77
CA SER A 5 19.24 -10.19 4.06
C SER A 5 20.59 -10.61 3.48
N LYS A 6 21.35 -9.65 2.92
CA LYS A 6 22.68 -9.90 2.34
C LYS A 6 23.71 -10.27 3.40
N SER A 7 23.68 -9.61 4.55
CA SER A 7 24.57 -9.91 5.69
C SER A 7 24.14 -11.12 6.50
N LYS A 8 23.00 -11.76 6.12
CA LYS A 8 22.38 -12.89 6.85
C LYS A 8 22.01 -12.57 8.31
N THR A 9 21.78 -11.31 8.62
CA THR A 9 21.18 -10.88 9.90
C THR A 9 19.78 -11.44 10.05
N ILE A 10 19.06 -11.61 8.92
CA ILE A 10 17.81 -12.35 8.80
C ILE A 10 18.00 -13.51 7.82
N ALA A 11 17.25 -14.59 8.01
CA ALA A 11 17.37 -15.80 7.16
C ALA A 11 16.94 -15.55 5.71
N GLY A 12 15.96 -14.67 5.51
CA GLY A 12 15.44 -14.33 4.20
C GLY A 12 14.34 -13.29 4.32
N ALA A 13 13.70 -12.96 3.21
CA ALA A 13 12.59 -12.00 3.15
C ALA A 13 11.58 -12.37 2.06
N GLY A 14 10.31 -12.04 2.30
CA GLY A 14 9.27 -12.00 1.30
C GLY A 14 8.81 -10.55 1.12
N LEU A 15 8.86 -10.02 -0.08
CA LEU A 15 8.54 -8.63 -0.36
C LEU A 15 7.47 -8.53 -1.46
N ASP A 16 6.45 -7.73 -1.20
CA ASP A 16 5.37 -7.45 -2.15
C ASP A 16 5.36 -5.97 -2.58
N VAL A 17 6.15 -5.13 -1.91
CA VAL A 17 6.24 -3.69 -2.18
C VAL A 17 7.69 -3.24 -2.28
N TYR A 18 7.95 -2.21 -3.07
CA TYR A 18 9.29 -1.71 -3.37
C TYR A 18 9.29 -0.19 -3.39
N GLU A 19 10.47 0.39 -3.14
CA GLU A 19 10.62 1.85 -3.01
C GLU A 19 10.29 2.61 -4.29
N HIS A 20 10.62 2.06 -5.44
CA HIS A 20 10.46 2.70 -6.75
C HIS A 20 9.64 1.87 -7.73
N GLU A 21 8.51 1.35 -7.29
CA GLU A 21 7.63 0.52 -8.14
C GLU A 21 7.34 1.19 -9.49
N PRO A 22 7.29 0.44 -10.61
CA PRO A 22 7.38 -1.03 -10.72
C PRO A 22 8.83 -1.57 -10.72
N GLU A 23 9.82 -0.73 -10.56
CA GLU A 23 11.22 -1.14 -10.57
C GLU A 23 11.61 -1.87 -9.28
N VAL A 24 12.37 -2.94 -9.43
CA VAL A 24 12.93 -3.72 -8.32
C VAL A 24 14.45 -3.68 -8.41
N SER A 25 15.12 -3.45 -7.28
CA SER A 25 16.56 -3.45 -7.19
C SER A 25 17.16 -4.74 -7.76
N ALA A 26 18.13 -4.61 -8.64
CA ALA A 26 18.86 -5.76 -9.22
C ALA A 26 19.50 -6.63 -8.14
N GLU A 27 19.95 -6.03 -7.04
CA GLU A 27 20.51 -6.77 -5.91
C GLU A 27 19.47 -7.66 -5.23
N LEU A 28 18.24 -7.20 -5.04
CA LEU A 28 17.13 -8.01 -4.51
C LEU A 28 16.79 -9.17 -5.44
N LEU A 29 16.74 -8.92 -6.75
CA LEU A 29 16.46 -9.95 -7.75
C LEU A 29 17.51 -11.07 -7.76
N ALA A 30 18.74 -10.76 -7.43
CA ALA A 30 19.84 -11.71 -7.40
C ALA A 30 19.94 -12.51 -6.09
N MET A 31 19.18 -12.18 -5.07
CA MET A 31 19.30 -12.83 -3.76
C MET A 31 18.49 -14.14 -3.69
N PRO A 32 19.12 -15.29 -3.41
CA PRO A 32 18.44 -16.60 -3.37
C PRO A 32 17.54 -16.79 -2.16
N ASN A 33 17.70 -15.98 -1.13
CA ASN A 33 16.90 -16.02 0.11
C ASN A 33 15.80 -14.97 0.18
N VAL A 34 15.42 -14.39 -0.98
CA VAL A 34 14.37 -13.38 -1.09
C VAL A 34 13.31 -13.85 -2.08
N VAL A 35 12.05 -13.77 -1.68
CA VAL A 35 10.89 -14.01 -2.54
C VAL A 35 10.22 -12.67 -2.83
N LEU A 36 9.93 -12.43 -4.10
CA LEU A 36 9.37 -11.17 -4.58
C LEU A 36 8.04 -11.41 -5.27
N THR A 37 7.05 -10.60 -4.97
CA THR A 37 5.74 -10.60 -5.64
C THR A 37 5.42 -9.19 -6.15
N PRO A 38 4.59 -9.04 -7.20
CA PRO A 38 4.38 -7.73 -7.83
C PRO A 38 3.20 -6.96 -7.23
N HIS A 39 3.26 -6.63 -5.94
CA HIS A 39 2.26 -5.84 -5.22
C HIS A 39 0.85 -6.48 -5.28
N LEU A 40 0.75 -7.72 -4.83
CA LEU A 40 -0.47 -8.54 -4.89
C LEU A 40 -1.30 -8.53 -3.60
N GLY A 41 -0.90 -7.81 -2.58
CA GLY A 41 -1.53 -7.86 -1.24
C GLY A 41 -3.04 -7.61 -1.24
N SER A 42 -3.55 -6.80 -2.17
CA SER A 42 -4.99 -6.54 -2.34
C SER A 42 -5.58 -7.16 -3.61
N ALA A 43 -4.88 -8.07 -4.28
CA ALA A 43 -5.27 -8.62 -5.58
C ALA A 43 -6.30 -9.76 -5.46
N VAL A 44 -7.29 -9.62 -4.60
CA VAL A 44 -8.43 -10.52 -4.46
C VAL A 44 -9.72 -9.71 -4.59
N ARG A 45 -10.73 -10.30 -5.24
CA ARG A 45 -11.98 -9.60 -5.58
C ARG A 45 -12.68 -8.98 -4.38
N PRO A 46 -12.93 -9.70 -3.28
CA PRO A 46 -13.63 -9.12 -2.13
C PRO A 46 -12.91 -7.91 -1.54
N LEU A 47 -11.58 -7.94 -1.51
CA LEU A 47 -10.79 -6.83 -0.98
C LEU A 47 -10.81 -5.62 -1.91
N ARG A 48 -10.75 -5.83 -3.23
CA ARG A 48 -10.87 -4.76 -4.24
C ARG A 48 -12.25 -4.09 -4.18
N GLU A 49 -13.32 -4.88 -4.04
CA GLU A 49 -14.68 -4.37 -3.86
C GLU A 49 -14.79 -3.54 -2.56
N SER A 50 -14.21 -4.03 -1.47
CA SER A 50 -14.17 -3.31 -0.20
C SER A 50 -13.44 -1.97 -0.30
N MET A 51 -12.30 -1.93 -1.01
CA MET A 51 -11.56 -0.69 -1.27
C MET A 51 -12.40 0.32 -2.08
N ALA A 52 -13.15 -0.16 -3.08
CA ALA A 52 -14.06 0.68 -3.85
C ALA A 52 -15.15 1.30 -2.99
N HIS A 53 -15.75 0.53 -2.08
CA HIS A 53 -16.75 1.03 -1.13
C HIS A 53 -16.16 2.11 -0.21
N VAL A 54 -14.96 1.94 0.30
CA VAL A 54 -14.29 2.98 1.13
C VAL A 54 -14.13 4.29 0.36
N VAL A 55 -13.72 4.22 -0.91
CA VAL A 55 -13.60 5.43 -1.76
C VAL A 55 -14.95 6.10 -1.96
N ILE A 56 -15.99 5.33 -2.25
CA ILE A 56 -17.35 5.85 -2.44
C ILE A 56 -17.86 6.53 -1.17
N ASP A 57 -17.75 5.86 -0.03
CA ASP A 57 -18.24 6.37 1.26
C ASP A 57 -17.52 7.66 1.67
N ASN A 58 -16.21 7.72 1.50
CA ASN A 58 -15.43 8.93 1.76
C ASN A 58 -15.82 10.08 0.81
N THR A 59 -16.08 9.78 -0.45
CA THR A 59 -16.51 10.77 -1.44
C THR A 59 -17.90 11.33 -1.10
N ILE A 60 -18.85 10.47 -0.77
CA ILE A 60 -20.20 10.87 -0.35
C ILE A 60 -20.12 11.74 0.91
N ALA A 61 -19.32 11.34 1.89
CA ALA A 61 -19.15 12.12 3.11
C ALA A 61 -18.66 13.55 2.81
N LEU A 62 -17.69 13.72 1.90
CA LEU A 62 -17.21 15.03 1.47
C LEU A 62 -18.30 15.85 0.79
N ILE A 63 -19.04 15.26 -0.13
CA ILE A 63 -20.14 15.95 -0.85
C ILE A 63 -21.21 16.42 0.13
N GLU A 64 -21.51 15.62 1.15
CA GLU A 64 -22.50 15.95 2.19
C GLU A 64 -21.96 16.87 3.31
N GLY A 65 -20.71 17.31 3.20
CA GLY A 65 -20.09 18.19 4.21
C GLY A 65 -19.75 17.47 5.50
N ARG A 66 -19.71 16.14 5.51
CA ARG A 66 -19.27 15.32 6.65
C ARG A 66 -17.79 14.97 6.55
N LYS A 67 -17.18 14.71 7.69
CA LYS A 67 -15.79 14.24 7.74
C LYS A 67 -15.70 12.82 7.19
N PRO A 68 -14.85 12.55 6.18
CA PRO A 68 -14.57 11.20 5.73
C PRO A 68 -13.92 10.35 6.83
N ILE A 69 -14.24 9.05 6.86
CA ILE A 69 -13.68 8.13 7.87
C ILE A 69 -12.14 8.07 7.79
N SER A 70 -11.61 8.08 6.56
CA SER A 70 -10.17 7.93 6.30
C SER A 70 -9.44 9.26 6.13
N CYS A 71 -9.94 10.36 6.70
CA CYS A 71 -9.34 11.68 6.53
C CYS A 71 -8.04 11.82 7.35
N LEU A 72 -6.92 12.05 6.67
CA LEU A 72 -5.61 12.22 7.30
C LEU A 72 -5.34 13.67 7.75
N ASN A 73 -6.03 14.64 7.16
CA ASN A 73 -5.84 16.07 7.41
C ASN A 73 -7.17 16.80 7.65
N PRO A 74 -7.93 16.43 8.69
CA PRO A 74 -9.27 16.96 8.93
C PRO A 74 -9.32 18.49 9.13
N GLN A 75 -8.21 19.11 9.48
CA GLN A 75 -8.10 20.56 9.66
C GLN A 75 -8.35 21.36 8.39
N VAL A 76 -8.26 20.74 7.20
CA VAL A 76 -8.52 21.42 5.92
C VAL A 76 -9.97 21.31 5.46
N LEU A 77 -10.79 20.53 6.16
CA LEU A 77 -12.19 20.34 5.81
C LEU A 77 -12.96 21.66 5.97
N ARG A 78 -13.59 22.10 4.90
CA ARG A 78 -14.46 23.28 4.87
C ARG A 78 -15.82 22.85 4.36
N PRO A 79 -16.92 23.54 4.78
CA PRO A 79 -18.21 23.34 4.14
C PRO A 79 -18.09 23.63 2.63
N LEU A 80 -18.49 22.67 1.81
CA LEU A 80 -18.48 22.83 0.36
C LEU A 80 -19.68 23.64 -0.15
N PHE A 81 -20.68 23.77 0.71
CA PHE A 81 -21.95 24.44 0.37
C PHE A 81 -22.44 25.28 1.53
#